data_011dfb43a4fd67931084d6c99e65587e
#
_entry.id   011dfb43a4fd67931084d6c99e65587e
#
_cell.length_a   1.000
_cell.length_b   1.000
_cell.length_c   1.000
_cell.angle_alpha   90.00
_cell.angle_beta   90.00
_cell.angle_gamma   90.00
#
_symmetry.space_group_name_H-M   'P 1'
#
loop_
_entity.id
_entity.type
_entity.pdbx_description
1 polymer ?
#
loop_
_entity_poly.entity_id
_entity_poly.type
_entity_poly.pdbx_seq_one_letter_code
_entity_poly.pdbx_strand_id
1 'polypeptide(L)'
;MKEKVILAYSGGLDTTAIIPWLKENFDYEVICCCIDCGQGEELDGLEERAKLSGATKLYIENIIDEFCDEYVVPCVQAGAVYENKYLLGTSMARPVIAKRLVEIARKEGAAAICHGATGKGNDQIRFELGIKALAPDLKIIAPWRMTDVWTMQSREEEIEYCKAHGIDLPFSTASSYSRDRNLWHISHEGLELEDPALEPNYDHLLVLGVSPEKAPNEAEYVTMTFEAGVPKTLNGKEMKVSEIIAELNVLGGKHGIGIVDIVENRVVGMKSRGVYETPGGTILMEAHQQLEELVLDRATMETKKDMGNKFAQIVYEGKWFTPLREAIQAFVTSTQQYVTGEVKFKLYKGNIIKAGTTSPYSLYNESLASFTTGDLYDHNDASGFITLFGLPLKVRAMKMQEVESNK
;
A
#
# COMPACT_ATOMS: atom_id res chain seq x y z
N MET A 1 -26.82 -28.70 12.89
CA MET A 1 -26.70 -27.49 12.03
C MET A 1 -25.42 -27.68 11.23
N LYS A 2 -25.42 -27.27 9.96
CA LYS A 2 -24.19 -27.27 9.17
C LYS A 2 -23.16 -26.31 9.78
N GLU A 3 -21.90 -26.65 9.66
CA GLU A 3 -20.84 -25.70 10.02
C GLU A 3 -20.85 -24.52 9.04
N LYS A 4 -20.45 -23.34 9.54
CA LYS A 4 -20.37 -22.13 8.74
C LYS A 4 -18.96 -21.86 8.30
N VAL A 5 -18.79 -21.33 7.09
CA VAL A 5 -17.55 -20.79 6.57
C VAL A 5 -17.73 -19.34 6.15
N ILE A 6 -16.76 -18.49 6.48
CA ILE A 6 -16.69 -17.13 5.99
C ILE A 6 -15.83 -17.12 4.74
N LEU A 7 -16.39 -16.64 3.63
CA LEU A 7 -15.66 -16.48 2.37
C LEU A 7 -15.30 -15.01 2.15
N ALA A 8 -14.00 -14.73 2.02
CA ALA A 8 -13.53 -13.43 1.51
C ALA A 8 -14.00 -13.30 0.05
N TYR A 9 -15.03 -12.48 -0.17
CA TYR A 9 -15.79 -12.43 -1.40
C TYR A 9 -15.59 -11.09 -2.12
N SER A 10 -14.96 -11.12 -3.29
CA SER A 10 -14.80 -9.95 -4.15
C SER A 10 -15.90 -9.81 -5.21
N GLY A 11 -16.71 -10.85 -5.40
CA GLY A 11 -17.68 -10.92 -6.50
C GLY A 11 -17.08 -11.24 -7.87
N GLY A 12 -15.76 -11.47 -7.94
CA GLY A 12 -15.09 -11.99 -9.14
C GLY A 12 -15.41 -13.46 -9.40
N LEU A 13 -14.98 -13.95 -10.56
CA LEU A 13 -15.27 -15.32 -11.01
C LEU A 13 -14.79 -16.37 -9.99
N ASP A 14 -13.52 -16.29 -9.58
CA ASP A 14 -12.90 -17.26 -8.67
C ASP A 14 -13.69 -17.37 -7.35
N THR A 15 -13.98 -16.23 -6.71
CA THR A 15 -14.71 -16.24 -5.44
C THR A 15 -16.17 -16.65 -5.59
N THR A 16 -16.74 -16.45 -6.77
CA THR A 16 -18.10 -16.90 -7.11
C THR A 16 -18.15 -18.43 -7.28
N ALA A 17 -17.18 -19.03 -7.99
CA ALA A 17 -17.08 -20.47 -8.14
C ALA A 17 -16.80 -21.22 -6.81
N ILE A 18 -16.10 -20.55 -5.89
CA ILE A 18 -15.80 -21.12 -4.55
C ILE A 18 -17.09 -21.34 -3.73
N ILE A 19 -18.16 -20.59 -3.94
CA ILE A 19 -19.40 -20.74 -3.14
C ILE A 19 -20.02 -22.14 -3.31
N PRO A 20 -20.40 -22.59 -4.52
CA PRO A 20 -20.93 -23.95 -4.72
C PRO A 20 -19.88 -25.02 -4.37
N TRP A 21 -18.61 -24.80 -4.68
CA TRP A 21 -17.53 -25.72 -4.36
C TRP A 21 -17.39 -26.01 -2.86
N LEU A 22 -17.51 -24.99 -1.99
CA LEU A 22 -17.48 -25.17 -0.52
C LEU A 22 -18.66 -25.99 -0.03
N LYS A 23 -19.84 -25.84 -0.64
CA LYS A 23 -21.05 -26.59 -0.29
C LYS A 23 -20.93 -28.07 -0.68
N GLU A 24 -20.38 -28.36 -1.84
CA GLU A 24 -20.21 -29.72 -2.36
C GLU A 24 -19.14 -30.51 -1.63
N ASN A 25 -17.98 -29.90 -1.40
CA ASN A 25 -16.81 -30.62 -0.87
C ASN A 25 -16.74 -30.65 0.66
N PHE A 26 -17.41 -29.71 1.36
CA PHE A 26 -17.31 -29.57 2.81
C PHE A 26 -18.66 -29.52 3.52
N ASP A 27 -19.78 -29.49 2.80
CA ASP A 27 -21.13 -29.34 3.36
C ASP A 27 -21.31 -28.07 4.23
N TYR A 28 -20.58 -26.99 3.93
CA TYR A 28 -20.66 -25.75 4.68
C TYR A 28 -21.88 -24.89 4.31
N GLU A 29 -22.36 -24.14 5.30
CA GLU A 29 -23.17 -22.93 5.09
C GLU A 29 -22.21 -21.77 4.77
N VAL A 30 -22.31 -21.20 3.56
CA VAL A 30 -21.36 -20.19 3.08
C VAL A 30 -21.88 -18.78 3.34
N ILE A 31 -21.13 -18.03 4.11
CA ILE A 31 -21.35 -16.61 4.38
C ILE A 31 -20.29 -15.80 3.63
N CYS A 32 -20.71 -15.02 2.67
CA CYS A 32 -19.86 -14.14 1.89
C CYS A 32 -19.59 -12.84 2.67
N CYS A 33 -18.35 -12.35 2.61
CA CYS A 33 -17.94 -11.10 3.23
C CYS A 33 -17.13 -10.29 2.23
N CYS A 34 -17.69 -9.17 1.77
CA CYS A 34 -16.99 -8.14 1.02
C CYS A 34 -16.63 -7.00 1.97
N ILE A 35 -15.35 -6.68 2.03
CA ILE A 35 -14.86 -5.61 2.88
C ILE A 35 -14.50 -4.44 1.97
N ASP A 36 -15.25 -3.34 2.13
CA ASP A 36 -15.11 -2.13 1.33
C ASP A 36 -13.97 -1.26 1.89
N CYS A 37 -12.85 -1.27 1.15
CA CYS A 37 -11.69 -0.39 1.35
C CYS A 37 -11.65 0.75 0.31
N GLY A 38 -12.77 1.04 -0.38
CA GLY A 38 -12.85 2.06 -1.43
C GLY A 38 -12.63 1.51 -2.85
N GLN A 39 -13.08 0.27 -3.15
CA GLN A 39 -13.01 -0.29 -4.49
C GLN A 39 -14.08 0.27 -5.45
N GLY A 40 -15.01 1.07 -4.96
CA GLY A 40 -15.98 1.81 -5.79
C GLY A 40 -16.97 0.90 -6.50
N GLU A 41 -17.11 1.03 -7.83
CA GLU A 41 -18.09 0.35 -8.67
C GLU A 41 -17.99 -1.20 -8.65
N GLU A 42 -16.90 -1.75 -8.14
CA GLU A 42 -16.75 -3.21 -7.98
C GLU A 42 -17.78 -3.81 -7.00
N LEU A 43 -18.42 -2.97 -6.17
CA LEU A 43 -19.46 -3.37 -5.22
C LEU A 43 -20.85 -3.49 -5.88
N ASP A 44 -21.05 -3.00 -7.10
CA ASP A 44 -22.33 -2.97 -7.77
C ASP A 44 -22.82 -4.38 -8.11
N GLY A 45 -24.08 -4.67 -7.77
CA GLY A 45 -24.72 -5.98 -8.03
C GLY A 45 -24.15 -7.16 -7.22
N LEU A 46 -23.32 -6.90 -6.21
CA LEU A 46 -22.65 -7.93 -5.42
C LEU A 46 -23.63 -8.81 -4.63
N GLU A 47 -24.69 -8.20 -4.08
CA GLU A 47 -25.71 -8.91 -3.30
C GLU A 47 -26.47 -9.93 -4.16
N GLU A 48 -26.93 -9.51 -5.34
CA GLU A 48 -27.62 -10.38 -6.28
C GLU A 48 -26.71 -11.51 -6.74
N ARG A 49 -25.46 -11.23 -7.05
CA ARG A 49 -24.44 -12.19 -7.46
C ARG A 49 -24.17 -13.25 -6.39
N ALA A 50 -23.97 -12.83 -5.14
CA ALA A 50 -23.76 -13.75 -4.02
C ALA A 50 -24.96 -14.64 -3.79
N LYS A 51 -26.18 -14.11 -3.88
CA LYS A 51 -27.43 -14.84 -3.74
C LYS A 51 -27.61 -15.87 -4.85
N LEU A 52 -27.41 -15.49 -6.11
CA LEU A 52 -27.49 -16.39 -7.27
C LEU A 52 -26.47 -17.53 -7.17
N SER A 53 -25.32 -17.27 -6.60
CA SER A 53 -24.25 -18.28 -6.39
C SER A 53 -24.54 -19.20 -5.21
N GLY A 54 -25.61 -18.96 -4.44
CA GLY A 54 -26.04 -19.83 -3.35
C GLY A 54 -25.42 -19.51 -1.99
N ALA A 55 -24.89 -18.32 -1.79
CA ALA A 55 -24.48 -17.83 -0.47
C ALA A 55 -25.70 -17.71 0.46
N THR A 56 -25.56 -18.10 1.71
CA THR A 56 -26.63 -18.00 2.71
C THR A 56 -26.79 -16.56 3.19
N LYS A 57 -25.69 -15.82 3.24
CA LYS A 57 -25.63 -14.44 3.73
C LYS A 57 -24.50 -13.70 3.07
N LEU A 58 -24.65 -12.39 2.89
CA LEU A 58 -23.59 -11.47 2.47
C LEU A 58 -23.44 -10.36 3.52
N TYR A 59 -22.20 -10.09 3.90
CA TYR A 59 -21.78 -8.89 4.59
C TYR A 59 -21.07 -7.97 3.60
N ILE A 60 -21.42 -6.70 3.57
CA ILE A 60 -20.66 -5.62 2.93
C ILE A 60 -20.34 -4.64 4.05
N GLU A 61 -19.05 -4.60 4.45
CA GLU A 61 -18.59 -3.80 5.58
C GLU A 61 -17.73 -2.66 5.04
N ASN A 62 -18.19 -1.42 5.19
CA ASN A 62 -17.41 -0.25 4.83
C ASN A 62 -16.41 0.06 5.96
N ILE A 63 -15.12 -0.03 5.64
CA ILE A 63 -14.02 0.24 6.56
C ILE A 63 -13.04 1.27 5.99
N ILE A 64 -13.48 2.12 5.07
CA ILE A 64 -12.62 3.08 4.37
C ILE A 64 -11.88 3.99 5.35
N ASP A 65 -12.58 4.56 6.34
CA ASP A 65 -11.97 5.43 7.34
C ASP A 65 -10.97 4.65 8.22
N GLU A 66 -11.36 3.46 8.72
CA GLU A 66 -10.46 2.58 9.50
C GLU A 66 -9.21 2.20 8.70
N PHE A 67 -9.36 1.86 7.42
CA PHE A 67 -8.25 1.54 6.53
C PHE A 67 -7.28 2.73 6.40
N CYS A 68 -7.82 3.93 6.21
CA CYS A 68 -6.99 5.12 6.07
C CYS A 68 -6.29 5.50 7.37
N ASP A 69 -7.01 5.54 8.48
CA ASP A 69 -6.50 6.04 9.75
C ASP A 69 -5.55 5.05 10.43
N GLU A 70 -5.87 3.74 10.41
CA GLU A 70 -5.12 2.72 11.16
C GLU A 70 -4.06 1.97 10.34
N TYR A 71 -4.12 2.02 9.00
CA TYR A 71 -3.19 1.28 8.14
C TYR A 71 -2.42 2.18 7.16
N VAL A 72 -3.09 3.12 6.51
CA VAL A 72 -2.42 4.04 5.56
C VAL A 72 -1.59 5.09 6.30
N VAL A 73 -2.17 5.81 7.26
CA VAL A 73 -1.47 6.85 8.03
C VAL A 73 -0.18 6.32 8.67
N PRO A 74 -0.16 5.17 9.36
CA PRO A 74 1.08 4.60 9.87
C PRO A 74 2.16 4.34 8.81
N CYS A 75 1.78 3.89 7.61
CA CYS A 75 2.70 3.69 6.51
C CYS A 75 3.25 5.02 5.96
N VAL A 76 2.41 6.05 5.88
CA VAL A 76 2.83 7.41 5.49
C VAL A 76 3.81 7.96 6.51
N GLN A 77 3.46 7.91 7.80
CA GLN A 77 4.33 8.37 8.89
C GLN A 77 5.67 7.63 8.93
N ALA A 78 5.68 6.33 8.64
CA ALA A 78 6.90 5.54 8.54
C ALA A 78 7.74 5.87 7.30
N GLY A 79 7.17 6.50 6.28
CA GLY A 79 7.79 6.61 4.96
C GLY A 79 7.98 5.23 4.31
N ALA A 80 7.00 4.33 4.51
CA ALA A 80 7.10 2.92 4.12
C ALA A 80 6.91 2.75 2.61
N VAL A 81 8.00 2.42 1.91
CA VAL A 81 8.01 2.16 0.47
C VAL A 81 8.77 0.87 0.20
N TYR A 82 8.09 -0.13 -0.37
CA TYR A 82 8.74 -1.40 -0.70
C TYR A 82 9.56 -1.27 -1.99
N GLU A 83 10.81 -1.77 -1.94
CA GLU A 83 11.78 -1.71 -3.06
C GLU A 83 11.92 -0.30 -3.68
N ASN A 84 11.78 0.75 -2.86
CA ASN A 84 11.87 2.17 -3.22
C ASN A 84 10.83 2.66 -4.25
N LYS A 85 9.77 1.90 -4.50
CA LYS A 85 8.76 2.22 -5.51
C LYS A 85 7.32 1.94 -5.08
N TYR A 86 7.06 0.78 -4.47
CA TYR A 86 5.72 0.31 -4.20
C TYR A 86 5.17 0.86 -2.88
N LEU A 87 4.07 1.60 -2.94
CA LEU A 87 3.40 2.23 -1.79
C LEU A 87 2.43 1.31 -1.05
N LEU A 88 2.59 -0.01 -1.16
CA LEU A 88 1.99 -1.04 -0.31
C LEU A 88 0.45 -1.15 -0.33
N GLY A 89 -0.25 -0.60 -1.32
CA GLY A 89 -1.72 -0.50 -1.28
C GLY A 89 -2.46 -1.81 -1.04
N THR A 90 -2.13 -2.87 -1.79
CA THR A 90 -2.68 -4.22 -1.54
C THR A 90 -2.23 -4.77 -0.19
N SER A 91 -0.96 -4.55 0.17
CA SER A 91 -0.36 -5.10 1.38
C SER A 91 -0.97 -4.52 2.66
N MET A 92 -1.37 -3.24 2.65
CA MET A 92 -2.05 -2.58 3.77
C MET A 92 -3.51 -3.01 3.90
N ALA A 93 -4.19 -3.31 2.80
CA ALA A 93 -5.59 -3.71 2.81
C ALA A 93 -5.81 -5.12 3.37
N ARG A 94 -4.90 -6.07 3.11
CA ARG A 94 -5.11 -7.47 3.51
C ARG A 94 -5.18 -7.69 5.02
N PRO A 95 -4.36 -7.07 5.89
CA PRO A 95 -4.50 -7.24 7.34
C PRO A 95 -5.81 -6.67 7.89
N VAL A 96 -6.31 -5.53 7.43
CA VAL A 96 -7.59 -4.99 7.90
C VAL A 96 -8.77 -5.85 7.42
N ILE A 97 -8.71 -6.37 6.19
CA ILE A 97 -9.70 -7.33 5.68
C ILE A 97 -9.68 -8.61 6.53
N ALA A 98 -8.50 -9.19 6.79
CA ALA A 98 -8.36 -10.38 7.63
C ALA A 98 -8.93 -10.17 9.04
N LYS A 99 -8.69 -9.01 9.66
CA LYS A 99 -9.26 -8.62 10.96
C LYS A 99 -10.80 -8.67 10.90
N ARG A 100 -11.39 -8.03 9.89
CA ARG A 100 -12.85 -7.98 9.74
C ARG A 100 -13.45 -9.35 9.47
N LEU A 101 -12.80 -10.18 8.65
CA LEU A 101 -13.24 -11.57 8.42
C LEU A 101 -13.25 -12.39 9.70
N VAL A 102 -12.23 -12.25 10.56
CA VAL A 102 -12.17 -12.91 11.88
C VAL A 102 -13.29 -12.43 12.79
N GLU A 103 -13.55 -11.11 12.86
CA GLU A 103 -14.63 -10.56 13.66
C GLU A 103 -16.00 -11.12 13.23
N ILE A 104 -16.26 -11.19 11.92
CA ILE A 104 -17.49 -11.78 11.39
C ILE A 104 -17.54 -13.28 11.66
N ALA A 105 -16.43 -14.01 11.53
CA ALA A 105 -16.35 -15.43 11.82
C ALA A 105 -16.73 -15.71 13.28
N ARG A 106 -16.22 -14.92 14.23
CA ARG A 106 -16.58 -15.01 15.64
C ARG A 106 -18.04 -14.71 15.90
N LYS A 107 -18.58 -13.65 15.26
CA LYS A 107 -20.00 -13.24 15.35
C LYS A 107 -20.95 -14.34 14.86
N GLU A 108 -20.60 -15.00 13.78
CA GLU A 108 -21.42 -16.05 13.16
C GLU A 108 -21.17 -17.46 13.75
N GLY A 109 -20.16 -17.62 14.59
CA GLY A 109 -19.73 -18.94 15.10
C GLY A 109 -19.23 -19.84 13.97
N ALA A 110 -18.51 -19.28 13.01
CA ALA A 110 -17.99 -20.01 11.86
C ALA A 110 -16.78 -20.88 12.27
N ALA A 111 -16.67 -22.05 11.64
CA ALA A 111 -15.56 -22.99 11.87
C ALA A 111 -14.34 -22.70 10.99
N ALA A 112 -14.54 -21.98 9.89
CA ALA A 112 -13.49 -21.72 8.91
C ALA A 112 -13.61 -20.35 8.24
N ILE A 113 -12.48 -19.88 7.71
CA ILE A 113 -12.39 -18.76 6.77
C ILE A 113 -11.80 -19.29 5.46
N CYS A 114 -12.41 -18.92 4.33
CA CYS A 114 -11.95 -19.25 2.99
C CYS A 114 -11.53 -17.99 2.23
N HIS A 115 -10.47 -18.07 1.45
CA HIS A 115 -10.05 -17.02 0.52
C HIS A 115 -9.72 -17.57 -0.86
N GLY A 116 -9.98 -16.77 -1.91
CA GLY A 116 -9.71 -17.12 -3.30
C GLY A 116 -8.31 -16.71 -3.82
N ALA A 117 -7.38 -16.35 -2.93
CA ALA A 117 -6.04 -15.95 -3.36
C ALA A 117 -5.28 -17.13 -4.00
N THR A 118 -4.69 -16.88 -5.17
CA THR A 118 -3.95 -17.90 -5.93
C THR A 118 -2.65 -18.32 -5.25
N GLY A 119 -2.15 -19.53 -5.54
CA GLY A 119 -0.91 -20.03 -4.98
C GLY A 119 0.37 -19.29 -5.44
N LYS A 120 0.26 -18.43 -6.45
CA LYS A 120 1.37 -17.63 -6.99
C LYS A 120 1.46 -16.21 -6.39
N GLY A 121 0.38 -15.73 -5.77
CA GLY A 121 0.29 -14.37 -5.22
C GLY A 121 0.75 -14.27 -3.78
N ASN A 122 1.09 -13.05 -3.35
CA ASN A 122 1.42 -12.74 -1.95
C ASN A 122 0.19 -12.74 -1.04
N ASP A 123 -1.01 -12.54 -1.57
CA ASP A 123 -2.22 -12.32 -0.80
C ASP A 123 -2.62 -13.52 0.05
N GLN A 124 -2.36 -14.74 -0.42
CA GLN A 124 -2.53 -15.94 0.39
C GLN A 124 -1.75 -15.87 1.71
N ILE A 125 -0.50 -15.37 1.66
CA ILE A 125 0.35 -15.22 2.84
C ILE A 125 -0.23 -14.14 3.76
N ARG A 126 -0.62 -13.00 3.21
CA ARG A 126 -1.15 -11.85 3.96
C ARG A 126 -2.44 -12.19 4.69
N PHE A 127 -3.39 -12.85 4.01
CA PHE A 127 -4.63 -13.31 4.65
C PHE A 127 -4.35 -14.32 5.77
N GLU A 128 -3.57 -15.35 5.46
CA GLU A 128 -3.36 -16.43 6.42
C GLU A 128 -2.56 -16.00 7.65
N LEU A 129 -1.52 -15.18 7.48
CA LEU A 129 -0.77 -14.65 8.62
C LEU A 129 -1.64 -13.76 9.49
N GLY A 130 -2.50 -12.93 8.89
CA GLY A 130 -3.48 -12.12 9.63
C GLY A 130 -4.47 -12.98 10.41
N ILE A 131 -5.10 -13.97 9.76
CA ILE A 131 -6.05 -14.88 10.40
C ILE A 131 -5.37 -15.68 11.51
N LYS A 132 -4.19 -16.25 11.26
CA LYS A 132 -3.44 -17.04 12.27
C LYS A 132 -3.06 -16.21 13.50
N ALA A 133 -2.72 -14.94 13.31
CA ALA A 133 -2.39 -14.05 14.41
C ALA A 133 -3.62 -13.71 15.28
N LEU A 134 -4.80 -13.56 14.67
CA LEU A 134 -6.02 -13.09 15.34
C LEU A 134 -6.93 -14.24 15.81
N ALA A 135 -6.91 -15.37 15.10
CA ALA A 135 -7.78 -16.51 15.35
C ALA A 135 -7.08 -17.85 15.01
N PRO A 136 -6.09 -18.28 15.82
CA PRO A 136 -5.29 -19.46 15.54
C PRO A 136 -6.08 -20.78 15.53
N ASP A 137 -7.28 -20.78 16.09
CA ASP A 137 -8.21 -21.92 16.17
C ASP A 137 -9.11 -22.06 14.92
N LEU A 138 -9.25 -21.02 14.10
CA LEU A 138 -10.05 -21.09 12.89
C LEU A 138 -9.32 -21.83 11.76
N LYS A 139 -10.05 -22.74 11.10
CA LYS A 139 -9.54 -23.43 9.91
C LYS A 139 -9.46 -22.45 8.75
N ILE A 140 -8.36 -22.52 7.99
CA ILE A 140 -8.20 -21.74 6.75
C ILE A 140 -8.39 -22.67 5.56
N ILE A 141 -9.21 -22.26 4.60
CA ILE A 141 -9.46 -22.98 3.35
C ILE A 141 -8.94 -22.10 2.21
N ALA A 142 -8.00 -22.64 1.43
CA ALA A 142 -7.37 -22.00 0.30
C ALA A 142 -7.47 -22.92 -0.94
N PRO A 143 -8.57 -22.85 -1.71
CA PRO A 143 -8.87 -23.80 -2.80
C PRO A 143 -7.72 -23.99 -3.78
N TRP A 144 -7.11 -22.93 -4.24
CA TRP A 144 -6.00 -22.94 -5.19
C TRP A 144 -4.76 -23.77 -4.79
N ARG A 145 -4.67 -24.15 -3.52
CA ARG A 145 -3.62 -25.06 -3.01
C ARG A 145 -4.15 -26.45 -2.68
N MET A 146 -5.44 -26.70 -2.86
CA MET A 146 -6.10 -27.98 -2.61
C MET A 146 -6.30 -28.75 -3.91
N THR A 147 -5.20 -29.02 -4.62
CA THR A 147 -5.20 -29.55 -5.98
C THR A 147 -5.89 -30.90 -6.14
N ASP A 148 -6.09 -31.66 -5.06
CA ASP A 148 -6.81 -32.93 -5.06
C ASP A 148 -8.33 -32.75 -5.15
N VAL A 149 -8.86 -31.57 -4.78
CA VAL A 149 -10.30 -31.29 -4.76
C VAL A 149 -10.68 -30.03 -5.56
N TRP A 150 -9.76 -29.09 -5.75
CA TRP A 150 -9.93 -27.96 -6.64
C TRP A 150 -9.39 -28.30 -8.02
N THR A 151 -10.28 -28.65 -8.93
CA THR A 151 -9.91 -29.18 -10.27
C THR A 151 -9.91 -28.12 -11.37
N MET A 152 -10.47 -26.95 -11.13
CA MET A 152 -10.53 -25.85 -12.09
C MET A 152 -9.16 -25.20 -12.23
N GLN A 153 -8.58 -25.26 -13.43
CA GLN A 153 -7.22 -24.77 -13.72
C GLN A 153 -7.21 -23.52 -14.59
N SER A 154 -8.37 -23.19 -15.18
CA SER A 154 -8.51 -22.06 -16.09
C SER A 154 -9.80 -21.29 -15.83
N ARG A 155 -9.81 -20.05 -16.32
CA ARG A 155 -10.99 -19.16 -16.27
C ARG A 155 -12.20 -19.77 -17.00
N GLU A 156 -11.95 -20.45 -18.11
CA GLU A 156 -12.96 -21.14 -18.89
C GLU A 156 -13.62 -22.26 -18.09
N GLU A 157 -12.82 -23.07 -17.40
CA GLU A 157 -13.32 -24.15 -16.53
C GLU A 157 -14.15 -23.61 -15.37
N GLU A 158 -13.75 -22.49 -14.76
CA GLU A 158 -14.52 -21.83 -13.71
C GLU A 158 -15.87 -21.31 -14.22
N ILE A 159 -15.90 -20.73 -15.44
CA ILE A 159 -17.14 -20.27 -16.08
C ILE A 159 -18.06 -21.46 -16.36
N GLU A 160 -17.53 -22.56 -16.90
CA GLU A 160 -18.31 -23.77 -17.15
C GLU A 160 -18.85 -24.38 -15.84
N TYR A 161 -18.04 -24.42 -14.82
CA TYR A 161 -18.47 -24.87 -13.49
C TYR A 161 -19.58 -23.99 -12.91
N CYS A 162 -19.47 -22.68 -12.97
CA CYS A 162 -20.52 -21.76 -12.57
C CYS A 162 -21.82 -22.01 -13.33
N LYS A 163 -21.76 -22.16 -14.67
CA LYS A 163 -22.94 -22.45 -15.51
C LYS A 163 -23.59 -23.78 -15.15
N ALA A 164 -22.79 -24.83 -14.89
CA ALA A 164 -23.30 -26.13 -14.48
C ALA A 164 -24.09 -26.07 -13.15
N HIS A 165 -23.76 -25.06 -12.31
CA HIS A 165 -24.47 -24.80 -11.04
C HIS A 165 -25.60 -23.76 -11.16
N GLY A 166 -26.00 -23.41 -12.39
CA GLY A 166 -27.06 -22.43 -12.64
C GLY A 166 -26.66 -20.99 -12.38
N ILE A 167 -25.37 -20.70 -12.27
CA ILE A 167 -24.82 -19.35 -12.06
C ILE A 167 -24.42 -18.81 -13.45
N ASP A 168 -25.37 -18.10 -14.07
CA ASP A 168 -25.15 -17.47 -15.37
C ASP A 168 -24.85 -15.99 -15.17
N LEU A 169 -23.58 -15.69 -14.98
CA LEU A 169 -23.08 -14.33 -14.79
C LEU A 169 -22.28 -13.88 -16.01
N PRO A 170 -22.26 -12.57 -16.34
CA PRO A 170 -21.62 -12.04 -17.54
C PRO A 170 -20.09 -11.97 -17.39
N PHE A 171 -19.47 -13.08 -16.99
CA PHE A 171 -18.00 -13.16 -16.97
C PHE A 171 -17.47 -13.28 -18.40
N SER A 172 -16.57 -12.37 -18.75
CA SER A 172 -15.91 -12.39 -20.06
C SER A 172 -14.77 -13.39 -20.06
N THR A 173 -14.65 -14.15 -21.16
CA THR A 173 -13.45 -14.95 -21.48
C THR A 173 -12.33 -14.12 -22.09
N ALA A 174 -12.60 -12.86 -22.45
CA ALA A 174 -11.59 -11.98 -23.01
C ALA A 174 -10.46 -11.75 -22.01
N SER A 175 -9.23 -11.79 -22.49
CA SER A 175 -8.06 -11.47 -21.70
C SER A 175 -8.16 -10.02 -21.20
N SER A 176 -7.96 -9.82 -19.91
CA SER A 176 -7.98 -8.51 -19.27
C SER A 176 -6.88 -8.44 -18.23
N TYR A 177 -6.47 -7.22 -17.88
CA TYR A 177 -5.56 -7.05 -16.74
C TYR A 177 -6.20 -7.62 -15.47
N SER A 178 -5.39 -8.30 -14.67
CA SER A 178 -5.74 -8.59 -13.29
C SER A 178 -5.59 -7.31 -12.48
N ARG A 179 -6.64 -6.90 -11.77
CA ARG A 179 -6.66 -5.65 -11.00
C ARG A 179 -7.02 -5.92 -9.56
N ASP A 180 -6.40 -5.16 -8.64
CA ASP A 180 -6.79 -5.05 -7.24
C ASP A 180 -6.88 -3.56 -6.90
N ARG A 181 -8.03 -3.12 -6.40
CA ARG A 181 -8.34 -1.73 -6.16
C ARG A 181 -8.78 -1.49 -4.72
N ASN A 182 -8.32 -0.40 -4.15
CA ASN A 182 -8.84 0.22 -2.94
C ASN A 182 -8.69 1.74 -3.03
N LEU A 183 -9.04 2.48 -1.97
CA LEU A 183 -8.94 3.94 -2.00
C LEU A 183 -7.51 4.45 -2.24
N TRP A 184 -6.50 3.71 -1.76
CA TRP A 184 -5.10 4.12 -1.87
C TRP A 184 -4.51 3.91 -3.26
N HIS A 185 -4.87 2.82 -3.94
CA HIS A 185 -4.26 2.44 -5.21
C HIS A 185 -5.12 1.53 -6.09
N ILE A 186 -4.65 1.33 -7.31
CA ILE A 186 -5.01 0.19 -8.16
C ILE A 186 -3.75 -0.47 -8.71
N SER A 187 -3.70 -1.81 -8.69
CA SER A 187 -2.65 -2.59 -9.34
C SER A 187 -3.14 -3.16 -10.67
N HIS A 188 -2.22 -3.30 -11.62
CA HIS A 188 -2.44 -3.94 -12.92
C HIS A 188 -1.38 -4.98 -13.16
N GLU A 189 -1.78 -6.21 -13.49
CA GLU A 189 -0.91 -7.33 -13.84
C GLU A 189 -1.47 -8.07 -15.08
N GLY A 190 -0.63 -8.85 -15.75
CA GLY A 190 -1.01 -9.66 -16.90
C GLY A 190 -0.84 -8.98 -18.25
N LEU A 191 -1.26 -9.66 -19.31
CA LEU A 191 -1.14 -9.21 -20.71
C LEU A 191 0.32 -8.90 -21.07
N GLU A 192 0.56 -7.75 -21.73
CA GLU A 192 1.92 -7.31 -22.11
C GLU A 192 2.85 -7.07 -20.91
N LEU A 193 2.31 -6.91 -19.71
CA LEU A 193 3.12 -6.73 -18.50
C LEU A 193 3.87 -8.01 -18.09
N GLU A 194 3.45 -9.17 -18.59
CA GLU A 194 4.15 -10.45 -18.33
C GLU A 194 5.51 -10.52 -19.03
N ASP A 195 5.71 -9.72 -20.07
CA ASP A 195 7.01 -9.57 -20.74
C ASP A 195 7.65 -8.21 -20.35
N PRO A 196 8.71 -8.22 -19.55
CA PRO A 196 9.38 -6.96 -19.13
C PRO A 196 10.06 -6.21 -20.28
N ALA A 197 10.15 -6.78 -21.47
CA ALA A 197 10.66 -6.11 -22.67
C ALA A 197 9.60 -5.25 -23.38
N LEU A 198 8.33 -5.42 -23.04
CA LEU A 198 7.23 -4.69 -23.67
C LEU A 198 6.86 -3.43 -22.88
N GLU A 199 6.54 -2.36 -23.61
CA GLU A 199 6.03 -1.12 -23.04
C GLU A 199 4.57 -1.30 -22.60
N PRO A 200 4.17 -0.81 -21.39
CA PRO A 200 2.78 -0.84 -20.96
C PRO A 200 1.89 0.04 -21.86
N ASN A 201 0.73 -0.47 -22.22
CA ASN A 201 -0.25 0.33 -22.94
C ASN A 201 -1.07 1.20 -21.98
N TYR A 202 -0.50 2.33 -21.58
CA TYR A 202 -1.12 3.25 -20.61
C TYR A 202 -2.52 3.74 -21.02
N ASP A 203 -2.84 3.77 -22.31
CA ASP A 203 -4.16 4.20 -22.78
C ASP A 203 -5.29 3.23 -22.43
N HIS A 204 -4.96 1.93 -22.32
CA HIS A 204 -5.91 0.89 -21.93
C HIS A 204 -5.74 0.44 -20.48
N LEU A 205 -4.56 0.68 -19.92
CA LEU A 205 -4.23 0.20 -18.58
C LEU A 205 -4.75 1.14 -17.49
N LEU A 206 -4.51 2.47 -17.62
CA LEU A 206 -4.80 3.45 -16.58
C LEU A 206 -6.30 3.60 -16.33
N VAL A 207 -6.68 3.68 -15.05
CA VAL A 207 -8.06 3.82 -14.56
C VAL A 207 -8.22 5.05 -13.68
N LEU A 208 -7.24 5.38 -12.84
CA LEU A 208 -7.31 6.50 -11.91
C LEU A 208 -6.84 7.82 -12.53
N GLY A 209 -6.11 7.75 -13.62
CA GLY A 209 -5.52 8.95 -14.22
C GLY A 209 -5.17 8.79 -15.69
N VAL A 210 -4.32 9.68 -16.14
CA VAL A 210 -3.80 9.74 -17.51
C VAL A 210 -2.28 9.64 -17.50
N SER A 211 -1.67 9.27 -18.64
CA SER A 211 -0.21 9.34 -18.76
C SER A 211 0.28 10.80 -18.67
N PRO A 212 1.54 11.05 -18.24
CA PRO A 212 2.09 12.40 -18.16
C PRO A 212 2.02 13.17 -19.48
N GLU A 213 2.11 12.48 -20.62
CA GLU A 213 1.99 13.10 -21.96
C GLU A 213 0.61 13.70 -22.21
N LYS A 214 -0.45 13.03 -21.66
CA LYS A 214 -1.85 13.45 -21.82
C LYS A 214 -2.31 14.42 -20.73
N ALA A 215 -1.51 14.62 -19.69
CA ALA A 215 -1.84 15.55 -18.62
C ALA A 215 -1.85 17.01 -19.09
N PRO A 216 -2.60 17.90 -18.39
CA PRO A 216 -2.71 19.32 -18.75
C PRO A 216 -1.35 20.03 -18.84
N ASN A 217 -1.25 21.03 -19.72
CA ASN A 217 -0.07 21.89 -19.86
C ASN A 217 -0.01 23.00 -18.79
N GLU A 218 -1.00 23.10 -17.93
CA GLU A 218 -1.07 24.07 -16.84
C GLU A 218 -0.85 23.36 -15.50
N ALA A 219 0.03 23.92 -14.66
CA ALA A 219 0.27 23.40 -13.32
C ALA A 219 -0.86 23.78 -12.36
N GLU A 220 -1.17 22.88 -11.44
CA GLU A 220 -2.16 23.13 -10.38
C GLU A 220 -1.49 23.18 -9.02
N TYR A 221 -1.80 24.23 -8.24
CA TYR A 221 -1.27 24.37 -6.88
C TYR A 221 -2.14 23.62 -5.89
N VAL A 222 -1.47 22.93 -4.95
CA VAL A 222 -2.11 22.22 -3.85
C VAL A 222 -1.43 22.61 -2.54
N THR A 223 -2.23 22.82 -1.49
CA THR A 223 -1.77 23.13 -0.14
C THR A 223 -2.34 22.11 0.83
N MET A 224 -1.52 21.56 1.70
CA MET A 224 -1.91 20.60 2.73
C MET A 224 -1.36 21.04 4.08
N THR A 225 -2.14 20.82 5.14
CA THR A 225 -1.63 20.96 6.52
C THR A 225 -1.58 19.59 7.20
N PHE A 226 -0.60 19.47 8.09
CA PHE A 226 -0.40 18.28 8.91
C PHE A 226 -0.34 18.66 10.40
N GLU A 227 -0.78 17.73 11.23
CA GLU A 227 -0.61 17.77 12.68
C GLU A 227 -0.11 16.42 13.16
N ALA A 228 1.05 16.40 13.81
CA ALA A 228 1.73 15.17 14.25
C ALA A 228 1.83 14.09 13.13
N GLY A 229 2.16 14.50 11.91
CA GLY A 229 2.31 13.63 10.75
C GLY A 229 1.01 13.14 10.12
N VAL A 230 -0.16 13.61 10.59
CA VAL A 230 -1.48 13.28 10.05
C VAL A 230 -2.00 14.43 9.20
N PRO A 231 -2.42 14.22 7.94
CA PRO A 231 -3.00 15.28 7.11
C PRO A 231 -4.34 15.74 7.69
N LYS A 232 -4.58 17.05 7.71
CA LYS A 232 -5.76 17.69 8.31
C LYS A 232 -6.58 18.48 7.30
N THR A 233 -5.92 19.23 6.43
CA THR A 233 -6.62 20.05 5.44
C THR A 233 -6.05 19.84 4.04
N LEU A 234 -6.90 20.04 3.05
CA LEU A 234 -6.53 20.14 1.65
C LEU A 234 -7.10 21.42 1.08
N ASN A 235 -6.24 22.28 0.50
CA ASN A 235 -6.63 23.58 -0.05
C ASN A 235 -7.45 24.44 0.95
N GLY A 236 -7.06 24.39 2.23
CA GLY A 236 -7.71 25.15 3.33
C GLY A 236 -9.01 24.55 3.87
N LYS A 237 -9.47 23.41 3.32
CA LYS A 237 -10.66 22.70 3.82
C LYS A 237 -10.25 21.57 4.76
N GLU A 238 -10.79 21.54 5.97
CA GLU A 238 -10.64 20.43 6.91
C GLU A 238 -11.44 19.21 6.41
N MET A 239 -10.80 18.05 6.39
CA MET A 239 -11.34 16.82 5.81
C MET A 239 -10.81 15.61 6.57
N LYS A 240 -11.54 14.48 6.49
CA LYS A 240 -11.03 13.18 6.92
C LYS A 240 -9.86 12.74 6.03
N VAL A 241 -9.00 11.89 6.55
CA VAL A 241 -7.87 11.35 5.76
C VAL A 241 -8.36 10.65 4.48
N SER A 242 -9.43 9.87 4.58
CA SER A 242 -10.06 9.18 3.44
C SER A 242 -10.53 10.15 2.36
N GLU A 243 -11.14 11.26 2.75
CA GLU A 243 -11.61 12.31 1.84
C GLU A 243 -10.43 13.04 1.18
N ILE A 244 -9.36 13.33 1.94
CA ILE A 244 -8.12 13.92 1.42
C ILE A 244 -7.51 13.01 0.35
N ILE A 245 -7.40 11.70 0.62
CA ILE A 245 -6.85 10.74 -0.33
C ILE A 245 -7.71 10.66 -1.59
N ALA A 246 -9.05 10.64 -1.45
CA ALA A 246 -9.97 10.62 -2.59
C ALA A 246 -9.79 11.85 -3.49
N GLU A 247 -9.74 13.04 -2.91
CA GLU A 247 -9.52 14.29 -3.63
C GLU A 247 -8.14 14.33 -4.31
N LEU A 248 -7.10 13.89 -3.59
CA LEU A 248 -5.74 13.81 -4.13
C LEU A 248 -5.64 12.78 -5.26
N ASN A 249 -6.42 11.70 -5.25
CA ASN A 249 -6.49 10.76 -6.37
C ASN A 249 -7.02 11.44 -7.64
N VAL A 250 -8.05 12.28 -7.52
CA VAL A 250 -8.59 13.06 -8.65
C VAL A 250 -7.55 14.05 -9.17
N LEU A 251 -6.94 14.84 -8.29
CA LEU A 251 -5.94 15.83 -8.65
C LEU A 251 -4.68 15.19 -9.25
N GLY A 252 -4.16 14.15 -8.59
CA GLY A 252 -2.97 13.44 -9.04
C GLY A 252 -3.19 12.69 -10.35
N GLY A 253 -4.31 12.01 -10.49
CA GLY A 253 -4.69 11.30 -11.71
C GLY A 253 -4.81 12.24 -12.91
N LYS A 254 -5.43 13.41 -12.74
CA LYS A 254 -5.52 14.47 -13.75
C LYS A 254 -4.13 14.89 -14.26
N HIS A 255 -3.13 14.93 -13.38
CA HIS A 255 -1.78 15.36 -13.69
C HIS A 255 -0.80 14.21 -14.00
N GLY A 256 -1.28 12.98 -14.14
CA GLY A 256 -0.45 11.81 -14.47
C GLY A 256 0.53 11.41 -13.38
N ILE A 257 0.19 11.67 -12.12
CA ILE A 257 1.04 11.39 -10.95
C ILE A 257 0.78 9.99 -10.43
N GLY A 258 1.81 9.34 -9.90
CA GLY A 258 1.70 8.09 -9.14
C GLY A 258 1.62 6.84 -10.00
N ILE A 259 2.08 6.87 -11.24
CA ILE A 259 2.21 5.70 -12.10
C ILE A 259 3.58 5.07 -11.85
N VAL A 260 3.59 3.81 -11.42
CA VAL A 260 4.82 3.07 -11.11
C VAL A 260 4.82 1.73 -11.82
N ASP A 261 5.77 1.51 -12.73
CA ASP A 261 6.09 0.22 -13.32
C ASP A 261 7.26 -0.41 -12.56
N ILE A 262 7.04 -1.59 -12.01
CA ILE A 262 8.02 -2.27 -11.16
C ILE A 262 8.05 -3.77 -11.45
N VAL A 263 9.28 -4.33 -11.50
CA VAL A 263 9.53 -5.75 -11.37
C VAL A 263 9.92 -6.00 -9.92
N GLU A 264 8.97 -6.45 -9.12
CA GLU A 264 9.13 -6.66 -7.68
C GLU A 264 9.50 -8.09 -7.32
N ASN A 265 10.08 -8.27 -6.14
CA ASN A 265 10.34 -9.60 -5.57
C ASN A 265 9.18 -10.00 -4.66
N ARG A 266 8.39 -11.00 -5.07
CA ARG A 266 7.31 -11.54 -4.25
C ARG A 266 7.83 -12.35 -3.07
N VAL A 267 7.09 -12.37 -1.97
CA VAL A 267 7.41 -13.17 -0.77
C VAL A 267 7.55 -14.66 -1.10
N VAL A 268 6.77 -15.14 -2.06
CA VAL A 268 6.83 -16.52 -2.57
C VAL A 268 8.08 -16.83 -3.41
N GLY A 269 9.00 -15.87 -3.58
CA GLY A 269 10.33 -16.05 -4.16
C GLY A 269 10.45 -15.81 -5.65
N MET A 270 9.37 -15.47 -6.35
CA MET A 270 9.42 -15.13 -7.78
C MET A 270 9.43 -13.60 -8.00
N LYS A 271 9.95 -13.19 -9.16
CA LYS A 271 9.77 -11.83 -9.66
C LYS A 271 8.42 -11.70 -10.37
N SER A 272 7.78 -10.54 -10.21
CA SER A 272 6.55 -10.22 -10.90
C SER A 272 6.56 -8.76 -11.32
N ARG A 273 6.07 -8.47 -12.52
CA ARG A 273 5.89 -7.10 -12.98
C ARG A 273 4.45 -6.66 -12.79
N GLY A 274 4.29 -5.48 -12.28
CA GLY A 274 3.00 -4.81 -12.17
C GLY A 274 3.13 -3.32 -12.41
N VAL A 275 2.05 -2.70 -12.87
CA VAL A 275 1.91 -1.25 -12.92
C VAL A 275 0.92 -0.85 -11.84
N TYR A 276 1.31 0.11 -11.03
CA TYR A 276 0.50 0.65 -9.93
C TYR A 276 0.12 2.09 -10.22
N GLU A 277 -1.13 2.44 -9.97
CA GLU A 277 -1.59 3.81 -9.91
C GLU A 277 -1.86 4.16 -8.44
N THR A 278 -1.11 5.13 -7.91
CA THR A 278 -1.25 5.60 -6.53
C THR A 278 -1.15 7.12 -6.50
N PRO A 279 -2.03 7.85 -7.22
CA PRO A 279 -1.86 9.28 -7.42
C PRO A 279 -1.93 10.07 -6.11
N GLY A 280 -2.98 9.89 -5.32
CA GLY A 280 -3.13 10.57 -4.03
C GLY A 280 -2.08 10.15 -3.02
N GLY A 281 -1.76 8.85 -2.98
CA GLY A 281 -0.74 8.32 -2.09
C GLY A 281 0.65 8.89 -2.38
N THR A 282 1.03 9.02 -3.64
CA THR A 282 2.31 9.62 -4.04
C THR A 282 2.40 11.08 -3.60
N ILE A 283 1.33 11.86 -3.77
CA ILE A 283 1.28 13.25 -3.33
C ILE A 283 1.38 13.34 -1.80
N LEU A 284 0.62 12.51 -1.09
CA LEU A 284 0.60 12.51 0.38
C LEU A 284 1.97 12.13 0.99
N MET A 285 2.63 11.10 0.43
CA MET A 285 3.98 10.68 0.84
C MET A 285 5.00 11.78 0.62
N GLU A 286 4.98 12.43 -0.54
CA GLU A 286 5.89 13.53 -0.86
C GLU A 286 5.65 14.74 0.05
N ALA A 287 4.39 15.12 0.29
CA ALA A 287 4.05 16.23 1.17
C ALA A 287 4.50 15.99 2.61
N HIS A 288 4.28 14.77 3.12
CA HIS A 288 4.72 14.37 4.45
C HIS A 288 6.25 14.43 4.58
N GLN A 289 6.98 13.88 3.58
CA GLN A 289 8.44 13.89 3.56
C GLN A 289 9.00 15.32 3.54
N GLN A 290 8.41 16.24 2.76
CA GLN A 290 8.84 17.64 2.72
C GLN A 290 8.74 18.32 4.07
N LEU A 291 7.72 17.99 4.86
CA LEU A 291 7.58 18.52 6.21
C LEU A 291 8.60 17.92 7.18
N GLU A 292 8.86 16.62 7.10
CA GLU A 292 9.90 15.96 7.89
C GLU A 292 11.29 16.55 7.64
N GLU A 293 11.64 16.86 6.38
CA GLU A 293 12.90 17.51 6.02
C GLU A 293 13.13 18.84 6.77
N LEU A 294 12.04 19.52 7.14
CA LEU A 294 12.11 20.81 7.82
C LEU A 294 12.21 20.68 9.35
N VAL A 295 11.63 19.62 9.94
CA VAL A 295 11.42 19.52 11.39
C VAL A 295 12.23 18.43 12.09
N LEU A 296 12.76 17.44 11.36
CA LEU A 296 13.56 16.38 11.93
C LEU A 296 15.06 16.67 11.79
N ASP A 297 15.83 16.35 12.84
CA ASP A 297 17.28 16.37 12.76
C ASP A 297 17.82 15.20 11.94
N ARG A 298 19.09 15.33 11.51
CA ARG A 298 19.75 14.36 10.63
C ARG A 298 19.72 12.92 11.18
N ALA A 299 20.08 12.75 12.46
CA ALA A 299 20.19 11.41 13.05
C ALA A 299 18.83 10.72 13.15
N THR A 300 17.79 11.49 13.51
CA THR A 300 16.40 11.01 13.53
C THR A 300 15.93 10.62 12.13
N MET A 301 16.19 11.45 11.11
CA MET A 301 15.81 11.14 9.72
C MET A 301 16.49 9.88 9.19
N GLU A 302 17.81 9.72 9.41
CA GLU A 302 18.56 8.54 8.98
C GLU A 302 18.00 7.26 9.64
N THR A 303 17.81 7.28 10.96
CA THR A 303 17.25 6.13 11.69
C THR A 303 15.82 5.83 11.26
N LYS A 304 14.98 6.86 11.09
CA LYS A 304 13.59 6.70 10.64
C LYS A 304 13.51 6.08 9.26
N LYS A 305 14.39 6.46 8.34
CA LYS A 305 14.45 5.86 7.00
C LYS A 305 14.73 4.36 7.04
N ASP A 306 15.67 3.93 7.90
CA ASP A 306 15.97 2.51 8.08
C ASP A 306 14.79 1.74 8.67
N MET A 307 14.12 2.33 9.67
CA MET A 307 12.92 1.76 10.28
C MET A 307 11.74 1.74 9.30
N GLY A 308 11.60 2.76 8.46
CA GLY A 308 10.58 2.82 7.40
C GLY A 308 10.75 1.72 6.34
N ASN A 309 11.99 1.46 5.91
CA ASN A 309 12.31 0.34 5.02
C ASN A 309 11.94 -1.01 5.67
N LYS A 310 12.26 -1.17 6.97
CA LYS A 310 11.90 -2.38 7.70
C LYS A 310 10.39 -2.52 7.89
N PHE A 311 9.71 -1.41 8.15
CA PHE A 311 8.25 -1.36 8.25
C PHE A 311 7.60 -1.78 6.94
N ALA A 312 8.08 -1.24 5.79
CA ALA A 312 7.61 -1.61 4.47
C ALA A 312 7.76 -3.10 4.19
N GLN A 313 8.91 -3.69 4.54
CA GLN A 313 9.12 -5.13 4.40
C GLN A 313 8.12 -5.95 5.24
N ILE A 314 7.91 -5.57 6.50
CA ILE A 314 6.98 -6.26 7.41
C ILE A 314 5.54 -6.21 6.86
N VAL A 315 5.10 -5.05 6.38
CA VAL A 315 3.78 -4.85 5.77
C VAL A 315 3.64 -5.68 4.49
N TYR A 316 4.65 -5.62 3.62
CA TYR A 316 4.67 -6.38 2.36
C TYR A 316 4.54 -7.88 2.57
N GLU A 317 5.22 -8.40 3.60
CA GLU A 317 5.22 -9.82 3.99
C GLU A 317 3.94 -10.26 4.74
N GLY A 318 2.98 -9.37 4.99
CA GLY A 318 1.74 -9.70 5.72
C GLY A 318 1.89 -9.84 7.22
N LYS A 319 2.96 -9.32 7.80
CA LYS A 319 3.31 -9.42 9.23
C LYS A 319 2.80 -8.24 10.06
N TRP A 320 1.62 -7.71 9.71
CA TRP A 320 1.04 -6.55 10.40
C TRP A 320 0.84 -6.77 11.91
N PHE A 321 0.31 -7.93 12.29
CA PHE A 321 0.01 -8.28 13.69
C PHE A 321 1.21 -8.93 14.38
N THR A 322 2.36 -8.24 14.40
CA THR A 322 3.59 -8.73 15.04
C THR A 322 4.17 -7.72 16.01
N PRO A 323 4.80 -8.16 17.12
CA PRO A 323 5.44 -7.26 18.08
C PRO A 323 6.50 -6.35 17.43
N LEU A 324 7.21 -6.83 16.38
CA LEU A 324 8.20 -6.03 15.68
C LEU A 324 7.56 -4.85 14.95
N ARG A 325 6.41 -5.06 14.28
CA ARG A 325 5.67 -3.97 13.64
C ARG A 325 5.22 -2.94 14.68
N GLU A 326 4.71 -3.40 15.82
CA GLU A 326 4.25 -2.52 16.90
C GLU A 326 5.41 -1.69 17.49
N ALA A 327 6.57 -2.30 17.71
CA ALA A 327 7.74 -1.61 18.21
C ALA A 327 8.24 -0.52 17.25
N ILE A 328 8.30 -0.83 15.94
CA ILE A 328 8.69 0.16 14.91
C ILE A 328 7.62 1.27 14.82
N GLN A 329 6.33 0.91 14.89
CA GLN A 329 5.24 1.90 14.91
C GLN A 329 5.38 2.87 16.09
N ALA A 330 5.68 2.37 17.28
CA ALA A 330 5.87 3.22 18.46
C ALA A 330 7.06 4.17 18.28
N PHE A 331 8.18 3.70 17.71
CA PHE A 331 9.31 4.54 17.34
C PHE A 331 8.89 5.61 16.33
N VAL A 332 8.23 5.22 15.22
CA VAL A 332 7.77 6.15 14.19
C VAL A 332 6.84 7.20 14.80
N THR A 333 5.82 6.80 15.56
CA THR A 333 4.86 7.71 16.19
C THR A 333 5.56 8.74 17.06
N SER A 334 6.61 8.35 17.81
CA SER A 334 7.37 9.30 18.65
C SER A 334 8.10 10.36 17.82
N THR A 335 8.54 10.03 16.60
CA THR A 335 9.21 10.99 15.69
C THR A 335 8.24 11.99 15.06
N GLN A 336 6.94 11.68 15.05
CA GLN A 336 5.93 12.49 14.38
C GLN A 336 5.39 13.64 15.24
N GLN A 337 5.70 13.68 16.52
CA GLN A 337 5.14 14.65 17.47
C GLN A 337 5.23 16.10 16.97
N TYR A 338 6.29 16.46 16.27
CA TYR A 338 6.54 17.82 15.77
C TYR A 338 6.38 17.95 14.25
N VAL A 339 5.96 16.88 13.56
CA VAL A 339 5.71 16.92 12.11
C VAL A 339 4.35 17.60 11.87
N THR A 340 4.36 18.93 12.08
CA THR A 340 3.18 19.81 12.04
C THR A 340 3.51 21.04 11.22
N GLY A 341 2.65 21.38 10.28
CA GLY A 341 2.88 22.55 9.41
C GLY A 341 2.08 22.49 8.12
N GLU A 342 2.46 23.37 7.19
CA GLU A 342 1.84 23.50 5.89
C GLU A 342 2.85 23.21 4.78
N VAL A 343 2.41 22.43 3.78
CA VAL A 343 3.18 22.13 2.57
C VAL A 343 2.40 22.60 1.35
N LYS A 344 3.08 23.31 0.45
CA LYS A 344 2.55 23.78 -0.82
C LYS A 344 3.39 23.23 -1.98
N PHE A 345 2.74 22.74 -3.01
CA PHE A 345 3.40 22.22 -4.22
C PHE A 345 2.55 22.45 -5.47
N LYS A 346 3.18 22.23 -6.63
CA LYS A 346 2.53 22.25 -7.95
C LYS A 346 2.50 20.83 -8.50
N LEU A 347 1.36 20.41 -9.02
CA LEU A 347 1.19 19.19 -9.79
C LEU A 347 1.33 19.53 -11.28
N TYR A 348 2.23 18.85 -11.98
CA TYR A 348 2.46 19.09 -13.39
C TYR A 348 3.08 17.89 -14.09
N LYS A 349 2.36 17.29 -15.04
CA LYS A 349 2.86 16.23 -15.92
C LYS A 349 3.70 15.16 -15.22
N GLY A 350 3.10 14.44 -14.29
CA GLY A 350 3.73 13.39 -13.53
C GLY A 350 4.66 13.86 -12.39
N ASN A 351 4.83 15.16 -12.21
CA ASN A 351 5.75 15.72 -11.23
C ASN A 351 5.03 16.45 -10.10
N ILE A 352 5.61 16.35 -8.91
CA ILE A 352 5.25 17.13 -7.72
C ILE A 352 6.40 18.10 -7.47
N ILE A 353 6.15 19.40 -7.67
CA ILE A 353 7.16 20.45 -7.61
C ILE A 353 6.96 21.25 -6.33
N LYS A 354 7.98 21.29 -5.46
CA LYS A 354 7.96 22.05 -4.20
C LYS A 354 7.65 23.53 -4.46
N ALA A 355 6.73 24.10 -3.67
CA ALA A 355 6.34 25.51 -3.76
C ALA A 355 6.37 26.24 -2.40
N GLY A 356 6.74 25.55 -1.34
CA GLY A 356 6.95 26.09 -0.01
C GLY A 356 6.53 25.12 1.08
N THR A 357 7.22 25.20 2.23
CA THR A 357 6.92 24.41 3.43
C THR A 357 7.15 25.26 4.65
N THR A 358 6.21 25.29 5.58
CA THR A 358 6.30 26.04 6.83
C THR A 358 5.94 25.16 8.02
N SER A 359 6.63 25.37 9.14
CA SER A 359 6.35 24.69 10.40
C SER A 359 6.72 25.57 11.59
N PRO A 360 5.92 25.59 12.66
CA PRO A 360 6.33 26.22 13.92
C PRO A 360 7.51 25.50 14.59
N TYR A 361 7.80 24.26 14.17
CA TYR A 361 8.90 23.43 14.68
C TYR A 361 10.08 23.34 13.72
N SER A 362 10.17 24.26 12.75
CA SER A 362 11.24 24.28 11.75
C SER A 362 12.62 24.35 12.42
N LEU A 363 13.51 23.44 12.03
CA LEU A 363 14.93 23.48 12.38
C LEU A 363 15.74 24.34 11.39
N TYR A 364 15.12 24.76 10.28
CA TYR A 364 15.75 25.67 9.33
C TYR A 364 15.80 27.08 9.91
N ASN A 365 17.01 27.56 10.17
CA ASN A 365 17.27 28.92 10.65
C ASN A 365 17.92 29.73 9.52
N GLU A 366 17.16 30.67 8.96
CA GLU A 366 17.62 31.50 7.84
C GLU A 366 18.92 32.25 8.17
N SER A 367 19.06 32.77 9.38
CA SER A 367 20.26 33.52 9.78
C SER A 367 21.51 32.64 9.89
N LEU A 368 21.35 31.33 10.22
CA LEU A 368 22.46 30.38 10.24
C LEU A 368 22.80 29.85 8.84
N ALA A 369 21.79 29.69 7.98
CA ALA A 369 21.94 29.12 6.65
C ALA A 369 22.27 30.14 5.56
N SER A 370 22.14 31.44 5.85
CA SER A 370 22.33 32.53 4.89
C SER A 370 23.80 32.67 4.47
N PHE A 371 24.02 32.81 3.16
CA PHE A 371 25.32 33.17 2.61
C PHE A 371 25.62 34.67 2.66
N THR A 372 24.65 35.51 3.05
CA THR A 372 24.75 36.99 2.98
C THR A 372 24.79 37.70 4.32
N THR A 373 24.39 37.02 5.39
CA THR A 373 24.31 37.63 6.74
C THR A 373 25.11 36.82 7.74
N GLY A 374 25.98 37.47 8.38
CA GLY A 374 26.82 37.27 9.55
C GLY A 374 26.71 36.04 10.41
N ASP A 375 27.59 35.94 11.13
CA ASP A 375 28.29 34.95 11.95
C ASP A 375 27.52 34.68 13.25
N LEU A 376 26.51 33.79 13.21
CA LEU A 376 25.86 33.27 14.42
C LEU A 376 26.69 32.21 15.14
N TYR A 377 27.79 31.76 14.54
CA TYR A 377 28.76 30.84 15.15
C TYR A 377 30.18 31.20 14.68
N ASP A 378 31.22 30.83 15.49
CA ASP A 378 32.60 31.03 15.10
C ASP A 378 33.00 30.04 14.02
N HIS A 379 33.34 30.54 12.82
CA HIS A 379 33.80 29.72 11.71
C HIS A 379 35.08 28.91 12.03
N ASN A 380 35.88 29.32 13.01
CA ASN A 380 37.05 28.58 13.47
C ASN A 380 36.70 27.24 14.12
N ASP A 381 35.50 27.08 14.68
CA ASP A 381 35.05 25.83 15.28
C ASP A 381 35.01 24.69 14.23
N ALA A 382 34.72 25.02 12.98
CA ALA A 382 34.74 24.06 11.88
C ALA A 382 36.13 23.47 11.67
N SER A 383 37.21 24.24 11.87
CA SER A 383 38.59 23.77 11.71
C SER A 383 38.95 22.68 12.71
N GLY A 384 38.58 22.87 13.97
CA GLY A 384 38.76 21.86 15.03
C GLY A 384 37.98 20.59 14.76
N PHE A 385 36.68 20.75 14.40
CA PHE A 385 35.82 19.64 14.03
C PHE A 385 36.38 18.84 12.84
N ILE A 386 36.77 19.51 11.73
CA ILE A 386 37.30 18.86 10.53
C ILE A 386 38.60 18.10 10.85
N THR A 387 39.47 18.68 11.69
CA THR A 387 40.74 18.05 12.10
C THR A 387 40.50 16.71 12.79
N LEU A 388 39.58 16.68 13.77
CA LEU A 388 39.27 15.48 14.54
C LEU A 388 38.46 14.48 13.72
N PHE A 389 37.46 14.93 12.99
CA PHE A 389 36.60 14.09 12.17
C PHE A 389 37.38 13.45 10.98
N GLY A 390 38.37 14.18 10.43
CA GLY A 390 39.23 13.70 9.36
C GLY A 390 40.42 12.87 9.82
N LEU A 391 40.69 12.75 11.14
CA LEU A 391 41.85 12.06 11.67
C LEU A 391 42.02 10.61 11.22
N PRO A 392 40.92 9.77 11.18
CA PRO A 392 41.03 8.40 10.67
C PRO A 392 41.51 8.35 9.20
N LEU A 393 41.04 9.28 8.36
CA LEU A 393 41.40 9.37 6.94
C LEU A 393 42.90 9.73 6.81
N LYS A 394 43.37 10.72 7.61
CA LYS A 394 44.74 11.14 7.64
C LYS A 394 45.66 10.00 8.07
N VAL A 395 45.33 9.30 9.16
CA VAL A 395 46.12 8.17 9.68
C VAL A 395 46.22 7.05 8.64
N ARG A 396 45.11 6.72 7.99
CA ARG A 396 45.05 5.73 6.90
C ARG A 396 45.96 6.13 5.74
N ALA A 397 45.90 7.39 5.28
CA ALA A 397 46.72 7.87 4.17
C ALA A 397 48.21 7.80 4.49
N MET A 398 48.60 8.23 5.70
CA MET A 398 50.01 8.12 6.17
C MET A 398 50.50 6.66 6.16
N LYS A 399 49.65 5.73 6.64
CA LYS A 399 50.03 4.31 6.67
C LYS A 399 50.16 3.69 5.28
N MET A 400 49.28 4.06 4.35
CA MET A 400 49.38 3.60 2.95
C MET A 400 50.64 4.12 2.27
N GLN A 401 51.05 5.38 2.49
CA GLN A 401 52.27 5.95 1.98
C GLN A 401 53.50 5.23 2.54
N GLU A 402 53.51 4.92 3.84
CA GLU A 402 54.58 4.13 4.47
C GLU A 402 54.74 2.74 3.82
N VAL A 403 53.63 2.04 3.58
CA VAL A 403 53.64 0.71 2.95
C VAL A 403 54.13 0.78 1.50
N GLU A 404 53.73 1.81 0.76
CA GLU A 404 54.17 2.00 -0.63
C GLU A 404 55.66 2.35 -0.73
N SER A 405 56.18 3.14 0.21
CA SER A 405 57.58 3.53 0.27
C SER A 405 58.50 2.36 0.64
N ASN A 406 57.95 1.31 1.26
CA ASN A 406 58.68 0.11 1.68
C ASN A 406 58.58 -1.03 0.65
N LYS A 407 57.96 -0.82 -0.50
CA LYS A 407 57.94 -1.72 -1.66
C LYS A 407 59.00 -1.36 -2.66
#